data_213209251a4634abfb001eb3f3a256a8
#
_entry.id   213209251a4634abfb001eb3f3a256a8
#
_cell.length_a   1.000
_cell.length_b   1.000
_cell.length_c   1.000
_cell.angle_alpha   90.00
_cell.angle_beta   90.00
_cell.angle_gamma   90.00
#
_symmetry.space_group_name_H-M   'P 1'
#
loop_
_entity.id
_entity.type
_entity.pdbx_description
1 polymer ?
#
loop_
_entity_poly.entity_id
_entity_poly.type
_entity_poly.pdbx_seq_one_letter_code
_entity_poly.pdbx_strand_id
1 'polypeptide(L)'
;MLSLSVFPLLFQLFFAPAPPSDVFSECKQLVVVTSPSANGKNAKLWKFERSGTKWKAVGPAHPVNLGKKGLAWGRGLHSAKPGAQKQEGDLKSPAGIFRFGEAFGYAAAPLVPLKLEYRPITESDICVEDSKSQYYNQIVDGAKLNADWTARESMLRTDAQYKWGIVVKQNSPPEPENGSCIFFHLWRKKGSGTLGCTAMAENNMLALMKWLDPGKKPLLMQMTTRDYDSYRRKVGLPALK
;
A
#
# COMPACT_ATOMS: atom_id res chain seq x y z
N MET A 1 -9.23 -21.21 63.97
CA MET A 1 -10.15 -20.79 62.91
C MET A 1 -9.33 -20.20 61.78
N LEU A 2 -9.07 -20.97 60.69
CA LEU A 2 -8.37 -20.50 59.49
C LEU A 2 -9.43 -19.97 58.52
N SER A 3 -9.33 -18.71 58.12
CA SER A 3 -10.15 -18.09 57.12
C SER A 3 -9.53 -18.37 55.72
N LEU A 4 -10.23 -19.13 54.88
CA LEU A 4 -9.89 -19.30 53.46
C LEU A 4 -10.43 -18.09 52.70
N SER A 5 -9.50 -17.26 52.18
CA SER A 5 -9.83 -16.20 51.21
C SER A 5 -9.88 -16.77 49.83
N VAL A 6 -11.07 -16.84 49.23
CA VAL A 6 -11.28 -17.23 47.84
C VAL A 6 -11.09 -15.99 46.95
N PHE A 7 -10.02 -15.96 46.15
CA PHE A 7 -9.84 -14.95 45.12
C PHE A 7 -10.62 -15.36 43.84
N PRO A 8 -11.48 -14.49 43.31
CA PRO A 8 -12.12 -14.77 42.05
C PRO A 8 -11.14 -14.66 40.87
N LEU A 9 -10.97 -15.73 40.12
CA LEU A 9 -10.25 -15.74 38.84
C LEU A 9 -11.08 -14.92 37.85
N LEU A 10 -10.63 -13.69 37.52
CA LEU A 10 -11.17 -12.93 36.39
C LEU A 10 -10.74 -13.59 35.10
N PHE A 11 -11.65 -14.29 34.44
CA PHE A 11 -11.48 -14.73 33.07
C PHE A 11 -11.55 -13.51 32.14
N GLN A 12 -10.41 -12.99 31.69
CA GLN A 12 -10.38 -12.03 30.61
C GLN A 12 -10.73 -12.76 29.30
N LEU A 13 -11.94 -12.53 28.83
CA LEU A 13 -12.36 -12.92 27.49
C LEU A 13 -11.56 -12.09 26.47
N PHE A 14 -10.50 -12.67 25.92
CA PHE A 14 -9.84 -12.14 24.73
C PHE A 14 -10.82 -12.25 23.55
N PHE A 15 -11.50 -11.17 23.25
CA PHE A 15 -12.22 -11.05 21.99
C PHE A 15 -11.18 -11.07 20.86
N ALA A 16 -11.11 -12.18 20.14
CA ALA A 16 -10.39 -12.24 18.89
C ALA A 16 -10.98 -11.18 17.94
N PRO A 17 -10.15 -10.35 17.27
CA PRO A 17 -10.67 -9.37 16.33
C PRO A 17 -11.50 -10.07 15.25
N ALA A 18 -12.68 -9.51 14.93
CA ALA A 18 -13.60 -10.04 13.94
C ALA A 18 -12.87 -10.35 12.62
N PRO A 19 -13.24 -11.43 11.92
CA PRO A 19 -12.56 -11.79 10.69
C PRO A 19 -12.71 -10.69 9.64
N PRO A 20 -11.68 -10.46 8.80
CA PRO A 20 -11.60 -9.36 7.84
C PRO A 20 -12.57 -9.48 6.63
N SER A 21 -13.67 -10.22 6.75
CA SER A 21 -14.71 -10.33 5.73
C SER A 21 -15.37 -8.98 5.40
N ASP A 22 -15.35 -8.03 6.33
CA ASP A 22 -15.99 -6.73 6.18
C ASP A 22 -15.19 -5.74 5.30
N VAL A 23 -13.88 -5.91 5.21
CA VAL A 23 -13.01 -5.01 4.41
C VAL A 23 -13.37 -4.99 2.93
N PHE A 24 -13.87 -6.11 2.39
CA PHE A 24 -14.25 -6.23 0.98
C PHE A 24 -15.73 -5.99 0.71
N SER A 25 -16.56 -5.77 1.71
CA SER A 25 -18.02 -5.62 1.53
C SER A 25 -18.36 -4.50 0.54
N GLU A 26 -17.75 -3.36 0.68
CA GLU A 26 -17.94 -2.19 -0.19
C GLU A 26 -16.94 -2.12 -1.35
N CYS A 27 -15.91 -2.95 -1.36
CA CYS A 27 -14.87 -2.92 -2.39
C CYS A 27 -15.42 -3.38 -3.74
N LYS A 28 -15.42 -2.49 -4.73
CA LYS A 28 -15.84 -2.78 -6.11
C LYS A 28 -14.66 -2.76 -7.10
N GLN A 29 -13.49 -2.27 -6.68
CA GLN A 29 -12.25 -2.34 -7.47
C GLN A 29 -11.13 -2.94 -6.62
N LEU A 30 -10.48 -3.97 -7.15
CA LEU A 30 -9.39 -4.66 -6.46
C LEU A 30 -8.15 -4.68 -7.35
N VAL A 31 -7.06 -4.12 -6.84
CA VAL A 31 -5.72 -4.28 -7.41
C VAL A 31 -5.04 -5.40 -6.63
N VAL A 32 -4.56 -6.41 -7.33
CA VAL A 32 -3.80 -7.51 -6.73
C VAL A 32 -2.39 -7.47 -7.27
N VAL A 33 -1.41 -7.40 -6.38
CA VAL A 33 0.02 -7.51 -6.71
C VAL A 33 0.57 -8.75 -6.04
N THR A 34 1.07 -9.71 -6.83
CA THR A 34 1.68 -10.90 -6.23
C THR A 34 3.07 -11.18 -6.76
N SER A 35 3.95 -11.60 -5.84
CA SER A 35 5.27 -12.14 -6.12
C SER A 35 5.29 -13.65 -5.85
N PRO A 36 6.00 -14.46 -6.64
CA PRO A 36 6.18 -15.89 -6.34
C PRO A 36 6.89 -16.15 -5.00
N SER A 37 7.68 -15.19 -4.52
CA SER A 37 8.50 -15.30 -3.30
C SER A 37 8.44 -14.04 -2.46
N ALA A 38 8.50 -14.19 -1.14
CA ALA A 38 8.60 -13.06 -0.21
C ALA A 38 9.90 -12.24 -0.40
N ASN A 39 10.97 -12.83 -0.92
CA ASN A 39 12.23 -12.14 -1.20
C ASN A 39 12.34 -11.68 -2.66
N GLY A 40 11.29 -11.88 -3.46
CA GLY A 40 11.28 -11.54 -4.89
C GLY A 40 10.97 -10.07 -5.13
N LYS A 41 11.77 -9.41 -5.95
CA LYS A 41 11.55 -8.02 -6.41
C LYS A 41 10.68 -7.91 -7.65
N ASN A 42 10.36 -9.03 -8.31
CA ASN A 42 9.51 -9.09 -9.49
C ASN A 42 8.13 -9.60 -9.09
N ALA A 43 7.10 -8.90 -9.57
CA ALA A 43 5.71 -9.24 -9.30
C ALA A 43 4.85 -9.01 -10.54
N LYS A 44 3.60 -9.42 -10.46
CA LYS A 44 2.56 -9.08 -11.43
C LYS A 44 1.43 -8.34 -10.74
N LEU A 45 0.79 -7.43 -11.45
CA LEU A 45 -0.38 -6.68 -11.04
C LEU A 45 -1.57 -7.10 -11.89
N TRP A 46 -2.68 -7.41 -11.23
CA TRP A 46 -4.00 -7.64 -11.82
C TRP A 46 -4.99 -6.58 -11.34
N LYS A 47 -5.97 -6.27 -12.17
CA LYS A 47 -7.09 -5.41 -11.82
C LYS A 47 -8.38 -6.20 -11.92
N PHE A 48 -9.27 -6.01 -10.96
CA PHE A 48 -10.59 -6.64 -10.96
C PHE A 48 -11.67 -5.62 -10.61
N GLU A 49 -12.82 -5.75 -11.26
CA GLU A 49 -14.05 -5.05 -10.86
C GLU A 49 -15.10 -6.04 -10.40
N ARG A 50 -15.87 -5.63 -9.40
CA ARG A 50 -16.98 -6.41 -8.86
C ARG A 50 -18.31 -5.86 -9.37
N SER A 51 -19.14 -6.76 -9.91
CA SER A 51 -20.54 -6.52 -10.27
C SER A 51 -21.41 -7.51 -9.51
N GLY A 52 -22.25 -7.02 -8.60
CA GLY A 52 -22.92 -7.86 -7.61
C GLY A 52 -21.90 -8.64 -6.77
N THR A 53 -21.99 -9.96 -6.81
CA THR A 53 -21.07 -10.85 -6.07
C THR A 53 -19.88 -11.35 -6.91
N LYS A 54 -19.83 -11.03 -8.20
CA LYS A 54 -18.84 -11.60 -9.13
C LYS A 54 -17.72 -10.60 -9.44
N TRP A 55 -16.48 -11.08 -9.38
CA TRP A 55 -15.30 -10.37 -9.82
C TRP A 55 -14.98 -10.67 -11.29
N LYS A 56 -14.67 -9.64 -12.06
CA LYS A 56 -14.21 -9.74 -13.44
C LYS A 56 -12.83 -9.11 -13.57
N ALA A 57 -11.91 -9.76 -14.27
CA ALA A 57 -10.61 -9.19 -14.60
C ALA A 57 -10.77 -7.99 -15.55
N VAL A 58 -9.95 -6.95 -15.35
CA VAL A 58 -9.92 -5.74 -16.16
C VAL A 58 -8.57 -5.66 -16.88
N GLY A 59 -8.55 -6.13 -18.10
CA GLY A 59 -7.33 -6.24 -18.92
C GLY A 59 -6.36 -7.33 -18.44
N PRO A 60 -5.19 -7.43 -19.08
CA PRO A 60 -4.17 -8.41 -18.74
C PRO A 60 -3.39 -8.02 -17.48
N ALA A 61 -2.71 -9.00 -16.88
CA ALA A 61 -1.75 -8.74 -15.83
C ALA A 61 -0.50 -8.01 -16.35
N HIS A 62 0.04 -7.11 -15.53
CA HIS A 62 1.22 -6.32 -15.87
C HIS A 62 2.40 -6.66 -14.95
N PRO A 63 3.64 -6.69 -15.47
CA PRO A 63 4.82 -6.81 -14.63
C PRO A 63 5.01 -5.53 -13.81
N VAL A 64 5.38 -5.69 -12.53
CA VAL A 64 5.76 -4.60 -11.63
C VAL A 64 7.03 -4.98 -10.87
N ASN A 65 7.74 -3.96 -10.40
CA ASN A 65 8.88 -4.12 -9.48
C ASN A 65 8.41 -3.87 -8.05
N LEU A 66 8.91 -4.65 -7.12
CA LEU A 66 8.80 -4.46 -5.68
C LEU A 66 10.12 -3.98 -5.08
N GLY A 67 10.16 -3.84 -3.77
CA GLY A 67 11.38 -3.58 -3.01
C GLY A 67 12.51 -4.55 -3.37
N LYS A 68 13.76 -4.06 -3.38
CA LYS A 68 14.95 -4.88 -3.72
C LYS A 68 15.07 -6.15 -2.88
N LYS A 69 14.57 -6.11 -1.63
CA LYS A 69 14.55 -7.25 -0.69
C LYS A 69 13.17 -7.92 -0.59
N GLY A 70 12.25 -7.64 -1.51
CA GLY A 70 10.93 -8.31 -1.62
C GLY A 70 9.85 -7.66 -0.75
N LEU A 71 9.18 -8.46 0.06
CA LEU A 71 7.98 -8.12 0.83
C LEU A 71 8.20 -8.26 2.34
N ALA A 72 7.53 -7.42 3.13
CA ALA A 72 7.33 -7.58 4.57
C ALA A 72 5.91 -7.13 4.93
N TRP A 73 5.30 -7.71 5.96
CA TRP A 73 3.94 -7.36 6.36
C TRP A 73 3.87 -5.92 6.87
N GLY A 74 3.09 -5.11 6.17
CA GLY A 74 2.85 -3.70 6.51
C GLY A 74 1.65 -3.54 7.45
N ARG A 75 1.46 -2.32 7.97
CA ARG A 75 0.25 -1.94 8.69
C ARG A 75 -0.83 -1.50 7.70
N GLY A 76 -1.90 -2.25 7.63
CA GLY A 76 -3.00 -2.03 6.69
C GLY A 76 -4.35 -2.50 7.27
N LEU A 77 -5.26 -2.87 6.40
CA LEU A 77 -6.64 -3.28 6.74
C LEU A 77 -6.75 -4.77 7.10
N HIS A 78 -5.67 -5.49 7.17
CA HIS A 78 -5.61 -6.91 7.51
C HIS A 78 -5.14 -7.08 8.96
N SER A 79 -5.49 -8.20 9.57
CA SER A 79 -4.97 -8.59 10.88
C SER A 79 -3.46 -8.81 10.81
N ALA A 80 -2.77 -8.65 11.94
CA ALA A 80 -1.35 -8.98 12.08
C ALA A 80 -1.05 -10.38 11.55
N LYS A 81 0.08 -10.52 10.85
CA LYS A 81 0.54 -11.75 10.23
C LYS A 81 1.91 -12.13 10.79
N PRO A 82 2.20 -13.43 10.97
CA PRO A 82 3.53 -13.88 11.34
C PRO A 82 4.50 -13.63 10.19
N GLY A 83 5.78 -13.47 10.51
CA GLY A 83 6.86 -13.25 9.56
C GLY A 83 7.47 -11.85 9.65
N ALA A 84 8.27 -11.49 8.65
CA ALA A 84 8.93 -10.18 8.60
C ALA A 84 7.90 -9.04 8.58
N GLN A 85 8.02 -8.11 9.52
CA GLN A 85 7.23 -6.90 9.57
C GLN A 85 7.94 -5.78 8.81
N LYS A 86 7.17 -4.90 8.15
CA LYS A 86 7.69 -3.73 7.44
C LYS A 86 8.35 -2.78 8.44
N GLN A 87 9.55 -2.37 8.13
CA GLN A 87 10.34 -1.41 8.89
C GLN A 87 10.87 -0.30 8.00
N GLU A 88 11.21 0.84 8.61
CA GLU A 88 11.86 1.92 7.90
C GLU A 88 13.21 1.43 7.34
N GLY A 89 13.53 1.82 6.09
CA GLY A 89 14.81 1.45 5.45
C GLY A 89 15.03 -0.03 5.11
N ASP A 90 14.05 -0.93 5.29
CA ASP A 90 14.21 -2.38 5.09
C ASP A 90 14.33 -2.81 3.61
N LEU A 91 14.10 -1.90 2.66
CA LEU A 91 14.11 -2.13 1.21
C LEU A 91 13.06 -3.14 0.73
N LYS A 92 11.97 -3.32 1.50
CA LYS A 92 10.87 -4.22 1.19
C LYS A 92 9.60 -3.46 0.90
N SER A 93 8.81 -3.93 -0.05
CA SER A 93 7.46 -3.42 -0.25
C SER A 93 6.51 -3.99 0.82
N PRO A 94 5.51 -3.21 1.27
CA PRO A 94 4.57 -3.71 2.26
C PRO A 94 3.70 -4.82 1.67
N ALA A 95 3.64 -5.96 2.36
CA ALA A 95 2.62 -6.98 2.14
C ALA A 95 1.38 -6.64 2.96
N GLY A 96 0.19 -6.84 2.39
CA GLY A 96 -1.06 -6.59 3.11
C GLY A 96 -2.21 -6.14 2.22
N ILE A 97 -3.20 -5.53 2.87
CA ILE A 97 -4.39 -4.94 2.25
C ILE A 97 -4.40 -3.46 2.61
N PHE A 98 -4.46 -2.60 1.59
CA PHE A 98 -4.32 -1.16 1.76
C PHE A 98 -5.37 -0.40 0.94
N ARG A 99 -5.68 0.84 1.36
CA ARG A 99 -6.38 1.81 0.51
C ARG A 99 -5.37 2.55 -0.36
N PHE A 100 -5.86 3.12 -1.45
CA PHE A 100 -5.13 4.13 -2.21
C PHE A 100 -5.40 5.52 -1.62
N GLY A 101 -4.41 6.38 -1.70
CA GLY A 101 -4.51 7.80 -1.43
C GLY A 101 -4.61 8.63 -2.70
N GLU A 102 -4.14 9.87 -2.64
CA GLU A 102 -4.09 10.79 -3.77
C GLU A 102 -3.14 10.28 -4.87
N ALA A 103 -3.42 10.67 -6.09
CA ALA A 103 -2.49 10.62 -7.20
C ALA A 103 -1.59 11.86 -7.17
N PHE A 104 -0.39 11.75 -7.72
CA PHE A 104 0.52 12.88 -7.86
C PHE A 104 1.32 12.83 -9.16
N GLY A 105 1.93 13.94 -9.53
CA GLY A 105 2.80 14.00 -10.68
C GLY A 105 3.38 15.38 -10.94
N TYR A 106 4.29 15.49 -11.94
CA TYR A 106 5.00 16.73 -12.25
C TYR A 106 4.18 17.73 -13.08
N ALA A 107 3.13 17.27 -13.76
CA ALA A 107 2.26 18.17 -14.51
C ALA A 107 1.35 18.98 -13.58
N ALA A 108 1.07 20.23 -13.94
CA ALA A 108 0.13 21.09 -13.18
C ALA A 108 -1.29 20.51 -13.12
N ALA A 109 -1.66 19.67 -14.12
CA ALA A 109 -2.92 18.93 -14.17
C ALA A 109 -2.66 17.53 -14.73
N PRO A 110 -3.50 16.53 -14.41
CA PRO A 110 -3.31 15.18 -14.92
C PRO A 110 -3.54 15.12 -16.44
N LEU A 111 -2.71 14.36 -17.14
CA LEU A 111 -2.83 14.16 -18.60
C LEU A 111 -4.04 13.31 -19.02
N VAL A 112 -4.67 12.65 -18.07
CA VAL A 112 -5.87 11.82 -18.27
C VAL A 112 -6.90 12.18 -17.22
N PRO A 113 -8.22 12.06 -17.53
CA PRO A 113 -9.26 12.28 -16.52
C PRO A 113 -9.06 11.35 -15.32
N LEU A 114 -8.89 11.90 -14.13
CA LEU A 114 -8.77 11.16 -12.87
C LEU A 114 -10.02 11.36 -12.01
N LYS A 115 -10.36 10.33 -11.23
CA LYS A 115 -11.34 10.42 -10.14
C LYS A 115 -10.66 10.50 -8.77
N LEU A 116 -9.40 10.08 -8.69
CA LEU A 116 -8.54 10.32 -7.53
C LEU A 116 -8.25 11.83 -7.42
N GLU A 117 -8.13 12.32 -6.20
CA GLU A 117 -7.50 13.61 -5.96
C GLU A 117 -6.11 13.62 -6.57
N TYR A 118 -5.69 14.74 -7.13
CA TYR A 118 -4.40 14.89 -7.78
C TYR A 118 -3.62 16.03 -7.16
N ARG A 119 -2.39 15.73 -6.75
CA ARG A 119 -1.41 16.70 -6.26
C ARG A 119 -0.39 16.99 -7.37
N PRO A 120 -0.35 18.19 -7.95
CA PRO A 120 0.81 18.62 -8.74
C PRO A 120 2.01 18.79 -7.79
N ILE A 121 3.12 18.16 -8.13
CA ILE A 121 4.34 18.19 -7.34
C ILE A 121 5.17 19.41 -7.68
N THR A 122 5.62 20.12 -6.67
CA THR A 122 6.50 21.30 -6.73
C THR A 122 7.87 20.98 -6.11
N GLU A 123 8.81 21.93 -6.19
CA GLU A 123 10.15 21.80 -5.60
C GLU A 123 10.12 21.71 -4.07
N SER A 124 9.10 22.28 -3.43
CA SER A 124 8.93 22.27 -1.98
C SER A 124 8.21 21.01 -1.44
N ASP A 125 7.61 20.20 -2.32
CA ASP A 125 6.94 18.98 -1.88
C ASP A 125 7.95 17.90 -1.50
N ILE A 126 7.79 17.42 -0.28
CA ILE A 126 8.62 16.36 0.29
C ILE A 126 7.73 15.28 0.95
N CYS A 127 8.18 14.05 0.97
CA CYS A 127 7.62 13.05 1.85
C CYS A 127 8.53 12.89 3.08
N VAL A 128 7.94 13.00 4.27
CA VAL A 128 8.70 12.93 5.53
C VAL A 128 8.92 11.51 5.96
N GLU A 129 10.19 11.10 6.08
CA GLU A 129 10.62 9.75 6.46
C GLU A 129 11.16 9.70 7.90
N ASP A 130 11.26 10.84 8.59
CA ASP A 130 11.72 10.91 9.98
C ASP A 130 10.60 10.46 10.92
N SER A 131 10.78 9.30 11.54
CA SER A 131 9.79 8.70 12.44
C SER A 131 9.50 9.51 13.71
N LYS A 132 10.32 10.52 14.03
CA LYS A 132 10.12 11.44 15.15
C LYS A 132 9.31 12.68 14.79
N SER A 133 9.14 12.95 13.48
CA SER A 133 8.37 14.09 13.01
C SER A 133 6.86 13.86 13.17
N GLN A 134 6.12 14.93 13.51
CA GLN A 134 4.67 14.94 13.48
C GLN A 134 4.10 14.73 12.06
N TYR A 135 4.92 14.96 11.04
CA TYR A 135 4.57 14.80 9.63
C TYR A 135 5.02 13.45 9.04
N TYR A 136 5.50 12.53 9.87
CA TYR A 136 5.97 11.22 9.41
C TYR A 136 4.95 10.53 8.49
N ASN A 137 5.44 9.96 7.39
CA ASN A 137 4.64 9.28 6.35
C ASN A 137 3.62 10.17 5.62
N GLN A 138 3.92 11.48 5.49
CA GLN A 138 3.06 12.44 4.81
C GLN A 138 3.83 13.17 3.71
N ILE A 139 3.14 13.46 2.59
CA ILE A 139 3.63 14.42 1.59
C ILE A 139 3.19 15.81 2.03
N VAL A 140 4.14 16.70 2.25
CA VAL A 140 3.90 18.06 2.72
C VAL A 140 4.62 19.08 1.84
N ASP A 141 4.09 20.30 1.81
CA ASP A 141 4.81 21.47 1.27
C ASP A 141 5.80 21.98 2.33
N GLY A 142 7.05 21.57 2.22
CA GLY A 142 8.10 21.90 3.19
C GLY A 142 8.41 23.41 3.31
N ALA A 143 8.04 24.21 2.30
CA ALA A 143 8.23 25.66 2.38
C ALA A 143 7.20 26.36 3.29
N LYS A 144 6.08 25.69 3.60
CA LYS A 144 5.00 26.24 4.44
C LYS A 144 5.05 25.78 5.89
N LEU A 145 6.00 24.94 6.26
CA LEU A 145 6.06 24.31 7.56
C LEU A 145 7.39 24.59 8.27
N ASN A 146 7.35 24.65 9.59
CA ASN A 146 8.56 24.61 10.40
C ASN A 146 9.03 23.15 10.44
N ALA A 147 10.19 22.88 9.83
CA ALA A 147 10.75 21.53 9.73
C ALA A 147 11.11 20.99 11.11
N ASP A 148 10.50 19.85 11.47
CA ASP A 148 10.84 19.05 12.66
C ASP A 148 11.44 17.69 12.26
N TRP A 149 11.83 17.53 10.98
CA TRP A 149 12.39 16.31 10.39
C TRP A 149 13.81 16.50 9.90
N THR A 150 14.58 15.39 9.91
CA THR A 150 15.92 15.29 9.31
C THR A 150 15.92 14.36 8.09
N ALA A 151 15.10 13.32 8.10
CA ALA A 151 14.97 12.38 6.99
C ALA A 151 13.74 12.70 6.14
N ARG A 152 13.94 12.81 4.83
CA ARG A 152 12.89 13.15 3.87
C ARG A 152 13.25 12.71 2.47
N GLU A 153 12.25 12.50 1.63
CA GLU A 153 12.40 12.29 0.20
C GLU A 153 11.84 13.49 -0.58
N SER A 154 12.60 14.02 -1.54
CA SER A 154 12.07 15.03 -2.48
C SER A 154 11.08 14.39 -3.43
N MET A 155 9.88 14.97 -3.54
CA MET A 155 8.86 14.50 -4.47
C MET A 155 9.14 14.94 -5.91
N LEU A 156 9.79 16.08 -6.13
CA LEU A 156 10.30 16.49 -7.44
C LEU A 156 11.71 15.92 -7.65
N ARG A 157 11.79 14.81 -8.35
CA ARG A 157 13.04 14.11 -8.62
C ARG A 157 13.64 14.53 -9.96
N THR A 158 14.94 14.39 -10.09
CA THR A 158 15.65 14.61 -11.37
C THR A 158 15.44 13.47 -12.37
N ASP A 159 14.93 12.32 -11.91
CA ASP A 159 14.51 11.19 -12.75
C ASP A 159 12.98 11.18 -12.93
N ALA A 160 12.49 10.44 -13.91
CA ALA A 160 11.06 10.41 -14.22
C ALA A 160 10.24 9.52 -13.27
N GLN A 161 10.81 8.98 -12.20
CA GLN A 161 10.15 7.95 -11.41
C GLN A 161 8.85 8.46 -10.75
N TYR A 162 8.80 9.71 -10.32
CA TYR A 162 7.62 10.35 -9.70
C TYR A 162 6.82 11.27 -10.64
N LYS A 163 7.13 11.19 -11.96
CA LYS A 163 6.32 11.87 -12.99
C LYS A 163 4.83 11.56 -12.86
N TRP A 164 4.51 10.34 -12.45
CA TRP A 164 3.17 9.83 -12.11
C TRP A 164 3.27 8.89 -10.93
N GLY A 165 2.41 9.06 -9.95
CA GLY A 165 2.35 8.17 -8.81
C GLY A 165 1.00 8.16 -8.09
N ILE A 166 0.84 7.19 -7.19
CA ILE A 166 -0.33 7.03 -6.33
C ILE A 166 0.17 6.66 -4.94
N VAL A 167 -0.31 7.36 -3.93
CA VAL A 167 -0.01 7.05 -2.53
C VAL A 167 -0.67 5.74 -2.13
N VAL A 168 0.07 4.85 -1.48
CA VAL A 168 -0.47 3.66 -0.82
C VAL A 168 -0.63 3.96 0.67
N LYS A 169 -1.85 3.85 1.20
CA LYS A 169 -2.15 4.11 2.62
C LYS A 169 -1.67 2.96 3.50
N GLN A 170 -0.38 2.68 3.44
CA GLN A 170 0.34 1.79 4.35
C GLN A 170 0.74 2.60 5.58
N ASN A 171 0.74 1.97 6.78
CA ASN A 171 1.05 2.65 8.03
C ASN A 171 0.20 3.92 8.23
N SER A 172 -1.12 3.78 8.15
CA SER A 172 -2.09 4.88 8.27
C SER A 172 -3.20 4.51 9.27
N PRO A 173 -3.34 5.23 10.40
CA PRO A 173 -2.50 6.34 10.84
C PRO A 173 -1.05 5.91 11.04
N PRO A 174 -0.08 6.84 10.87
CA PRO A 174 1.33 6.51 10.94
C PRO A 174 1.76 6.13 12.37
N GLU A 175 2.53 5.06 12.46
CA GLU A 175 3.28 4.68 13.66
C GLU A 175 4.77 4.70 13.33
N PRO A 176 5.61 5.20 14.25
CA PRO A 176 7.05 5.27 14.05
C PRO A 176 7.66 3.94 13.61
N GLU A 177 8.71 3.99 12.77
CA GLU A 177 9.52 2.86 12.30
C GLU A 177 8.78 1.80 11.46
N ASN A 178 7.47 1.94 11.19
CA ASN A 178 6.70 0.94 10.43
C ASN A 178 6.68 1.19 8.91
N GLY A 179 7.63 2.00 8.43
CA GLY A 179 7.81 2.36 7.03
C GLY A 179 6.94 3.52 6.58
N SER A 180 7.50 4.36 5.73
CA SER A 180 6.92 5.59 5.22
C SER A 180 7.03 5.70 3.71
N CYS A 181 6.33 6.68 3.13
CA CYS A 181 6.51 7.14 1.76
C CYS A 181 6.38 6.01 0.72
N ILE A 182 5.33 5.20 0.87
CA ILE A 182 5.07 4.08 -0.03
C ILE A 182 4.12 4.49 -1.15
N PHE A 183 4.62 4.38 -2.38
CA PHE A 183 3.92 4.80 -3.59
C PHE A 183 3.85 3.69 -4.64
N PHE A 184 2.88 3.80 -5.54
CA PHE A 184 3.02 3.30 -6.89
C PHE A 184 3.64 4.41 -7.74
N HIS A 185 4.66 4.08 -8.56
CA HIS A 185 5.36 5.05 -9.39
C HIS A 185 5.97 4.42 -10.65
N LEU A 186 6.64 5.20 -11.49
CA LEU A 186 7.28 4.70 -12.68
C LEU A 186 8.60 3.98 -12.33
N TRP A 187 8.88 2.87 -12.99
CA TRP A 187 10.17 2.19 -12.85
C TRP A 187 11.28 2.83 -13.70
N ARG A 188 12.52 2.67 -13.30
CA ARG A 188 13.65 2.96 -14.21
C ARG A 188 13.70 1.97 -15.36
N LYS A 189 13.58 0.68 -15.02
CA LYS A 189 13.47 -0.46 -15.93
C LYS A 189 12.83 -1.64 -15.23
N LYS A 190 12.27 -2.55 -16.02
CA LYS A 190 11.73 -3.82 -15.51
C LYS A 190 12.81 -4.58 -14.74
N GLY A 191 12.50 -5.07 -13.54
CA GLY A 191 13.36 -5.89 -12.70
C GLY A 191 14.41 -5.12 -11.88
N SER A 192 14.41 -3.76 -11.86
CA SER A 192 15.40 -3.00 -11.09
C SER A 192 15.21 -3.08 -9.57
N GLY A 193 14.00 -3.33 -9.10
CA GLY A 193 13.63 -3.21 -7.69
C GLY A 193 13.55 -1.76 -7.23
N THR A 194 12.89 -1.53 -6.10
CA THR A 194 12.70 -0.22 -5.45
C THR A 194 13.27 -0.23 -4.03
N LEU A 195 13.13 0.87 -3.31
CA LEU A 195 13.48 0.93 -1.88
C LEU A 195 12.32 0.49 -0.97
N GLY A 196 11.10 0.29 -1.53
CA GLY A 196 9.90 -0.12 -0.81
C GLY A 196 8.63 0.07 -1.63
N CYS A 197 8.61 1.00 -2.56
CA CYS A 197 7.49 1.28 -3.46
C CYS A 197 7.18 0.13 -4.44
N THR A 198 6.07 0.25 -5.15
CA THR A 198 5.71 -0.63 -6.26
C THR A 198 5.83 0.16 -7.56
N ALA A 199 6.67 -0.29 -8.51
CA ALA A 199 6.97 0.47 -9.71
C ALA A 199 6.60 -0.28 -10.99
N MET A 200 6.14 0.47 -12.02
CA MET A 200 5.68 -0.10 -13.29
C MET A 200 5.95 0.81 -14.48
N ALA A 201 5.64 0.31 -15.69
CA ALA A 201 5.73 1.09 -16.93
C ALA A 201 4.72 2.26 -16.93
N GLU A 202 5.06 3.37 -17.56
CA GLU A 202 4.24 4.59 -17.60
C GLU A 202 2.82 4.33 -18.11
N ASN A 203 2.69 3.61 -19.23
CA ASN A 203 1.36 3.30 -19.79
C ASN A 203 0.46 2.53 -18.80
N ASN A 204 1.04 1.62 -18.02
CA ASN A 204 0.31 0.85 -17.02
C ASN A 204 -0.08 1.73 -15.83
N MET A 205 0.80 2.65 -15.43
CA MET A 205 0.51 3.62 -14.37
C MET A 205 -0.65 4.54 -14.76
N LEU A 206 -0.59 5.15 -15.94
CA LEU A 206 -1.66 6.01 -16.44
C LEU A 206 -3.00 5.26 -16.58
N ALA A 207 -2.96 4.02 -17.07
CA ALA A 207 -4.14 3.16 -17.15
C ALA A 207 -4.71 2.79 -15.76
N LEU A 208 -3.85 2.59 -14.77
CA LEU A 208 -4.27 2.35 -13.38
C LEU A 208 -4.89 3.61 -12.77
N MET A 209 -4.21 4.76 -12.90
CA MET A 209 -4.70 6.05 -12.39
C MET A 209 -6.08 6.41 -12.96
N LYS A 210 -6.25 6.28 -14.28
CA LYS A 210 -7.53 6.52 -14.96
C LYS A 210 -8.64 5.58 -14.50
N TRP A 211 -8.32 4.34 -14.19
CA TRP A 211 -9.30 3.32 -13.82
C TRP A 211 -9.73 3.41 -12.37
N LEU A 212 -8.85 3.82 -11.46
CA LEU A 212 -9.16 3.92 -10.02
C LEU A 212 -10.26 4.95 -9.76
N ASP A 213 -11.26 4.54 -8.98
CA ASP A 213 -12.44 5.34 -8.62
C ASP A 213 -12.70 5.24 -7.12
N PRO A 214 -12.48 6.32 -6.33
CA PRO A 214 -12.74 6.33 -4.89
C PRO A 214 -14.17 5.93 -4.52
N GLY A 215 -15.15 6.25 -5.37
CA GLY A 215 -16.56 5.84 -5.20
C GLY A 215 -16.78 4.33 -5.28
N LYS A 216 -15.82 3.60 -5.86
CA LYS A 216 -15.79 2.13 -5.93
C LYS A 216 -15.00 1.49 -4.78
N LYS A 217 -14.54 2.29 -3.81
CA LYS A 217 -13.77 1.84 -2.62
C LYS A 217 -12.62 0.89 -3.01
N PRO A 218 -11.67 1.34 -3.85
CA PRO A 218 -10.59 0.50 -4.35
C PRO A 218 -9.69 0.02 -3.23
N LEU A 219 -9.26 -1.25 -3.32
CA LEU A 219 -8.27 -1.84 -2.42
C LEU A 219 -7.08 -2.39 -3.19
N LEU A 220 -5.91 -2.28 -2.58
CA LEU A 220 -4.70 -2.99 -2.95
C LEU A 220 -4.53 -4.22 -2.07
N MET A 221 -4.34 -5.39 -2.68
CA MET A 221 -3.77 -6.57 -2.02
C MET A 221 -2.39 -6.82 -2.61
N GLN A 222 -1.36 -6.72 -1.78
CA GLN A 222 0.02 -6.97 -2.19
C GLN A 222 0.64 -8.01 -1.26
N MET A 223 1.05 -9.16 -1.80
CA MET A 223 1.59 -10.26 -1.01
C MET A 223 2.25 -11.33 -1.88
N THR A 224 2.66 -12.45 -1.31
CA THR A 224 3.06 -13.60 -2.12
C THR A 224 1.86 -14.25 -2.82
N THR A 225 2.10 -14.93 -3.95
CA THR A 225 1.04 -15.70 -4.64
C THR A 225 0.40 -16.73 -3.70
N ARG A 226 1.21 -17.39 -2.87
CA ARG A 226 0.74 -18.37 -1.88
C ARG A 226 -0.21 -17.74 -0.85
N ASP A 227 0.16 -16.57 -0.30
CA ASP A 227 -0.65 -15.88 0.70
C ASP A 227 -1.96 -15.40 0.07
N TYR A 228 -1.90 -14.85 -1.15
CA TYR A 228 -3.09 -14.46 -1.90
C TYR A 228 -4.03 -15.65 -2.12
N ASP A 229 -3.52 -16.79 -2.59
CA ASP A 229 -4.32 -17.98 -2.84
C ASP A 229 -4.96 -18.54 -1.56
N SER A 230 -4.26 -18.47 -0.44
CA SER A 230 -4.83 -18.83 0.86
C SER A 230 -5.95 -17.86 1.28
N TYR A 231 -5.71 -16.55 1.09
CA TYR A 231 -6.65 -15.51 1.49
C TYR A 231 -7.91 -15.51 0.62
N ARG A 232 -7.76 -15.53 -0.72
CA ARG A 232 -8.88 -15.47 -1.66
C ARG A 232 -9.91 -16.58 -1.46
N ARG A 233 -9.46 -17.80 -1.12
CA ARG A 233 -10.37 -18.93 -0.86
C ARG A 233 -11.26 -18.70 0.35
N LYS A 234 -10.78 -17.93 1.35
CA LYS A 234 -11.54 -17.64 2.58
C LYS A 234 -12.61 -16.56 2.37
N VAL A 235 -12.35 -15.61 1.46
CA VAL A 235 -13.18 -14.40 1.31
C VAL A 235 -13.78 -14.24 -0.10
N GLY A 236 -13.71 -15.26 -0.95
CA GLY A 236 -14.36 -15.29 -2.26
C GLY A 236 -13.74 -14.33 -3.30
N LEU A 237 -12.43 -14.06 -3.24
CA LEU A 237 -11.76 -13.22 -4.22
C LEU A 237 -11.38 -14.00 -5.49
N PRO A 238 -11.13 -13.30 -6.62
CA PRO A 238 -10.88 -13.93 -7.91
C PRO A 238 -9.61 -14.78 -7.94
N ALA A 239 -9.58 -15.79 -8.79
CA ALA A 239 -8.35 -16.50 -9.12
C ALA A 239 -7.49 -15.66 -10.07
N LEU A 240 -6.17 -15.70 -9.92
CA LEU A 240 -5.22 -15.13 -10.86
C LEU A 240 -5.01 -16.09 -12.03
N LYS A 241 -5.21 -15.61 -13.26
CA LYS A 241 -5.06 -16.38 -14.50
C LYS A 241 -3.97 -15.75 -15.37
#